data_c4f43f5b9fa6a826871d781024793d87
#
_entry.id   c4f43f5b9fa6a826871d781024793d87
#
_cell.length_a   1.000
_cell.length_b   1.000
_cell.length_c   1.000
_cell.angle_alpha   90.00
_cell.angle_beta   90.00
_cell.angle_gamma   90.00
#
_symmetry.space_group_name_H-M   'P 1'
#
loop_
_entity.id
_entity.type
_entity.pdbx_description
1 polymer ?
#
loop_
_entity_poly.entity_id
_entity_poly.type
_entity_poly.pdbx_seq_one_letter_code
_entity_poly.pdbx_strand_id
1 'polypeptide(L)'
;MPTYSFQFEKINLGDLDSSIAQALVLAKAACEKAYAPYSHFKVGSAVLLDDGTYIVGSNHENAAYPAGICAERAALSSLDMSNHQRKVEAIVITYQSESEMKDPLSPCGICRQSIAEIQHWQ
;
A
#
# COMPACT_ATOMS: atom_id res chain seq x y z
N MET A 1 23.27 21.67 -11.52
CA MET A 1 22.40 20.94 -10.57
C MET A 1 21.88 19.69 -11.24
N PRO A 2 22.05 18.53 -10.60
CA PRO A 2 21.38 17.34 -11.12
C PRO A 2 19.87 17.48 -11.03
N THR A 3 19.17 16.99 -12.03
CA THR A 3 17.71 17.01 -12.11
C THR A 3 17.20 15.59 -12.00
N TYR A 4 16.20 15.38 -11.16
CA TYR A 4 15.50 14.10 -11.03
C TYR A 4 14.11 14.24 -11.62
N SER A 5 13.69 13.26 -12.40
CA SER A 5 12.35 13.22 -12.94
C SER A 5 11.73 11.84 -12.74
N PHE A 6 10.41 11.80 -12.60
CA PHE A 6 9.64 10.57 -12.56
C PHE A 6 8.36 10.76 -13.35
N GLN A 7 7.79 9.65 -13.80
CA GLN A 7 6.55 9.66 -14.56
C GLN A 7 5.42 9.06 -13.72
N PHE A 8 4.23 9.59 -13.89
CA PHE A 8 3.02 9.04 -13.33
C PHE A 8 1.86 9.25 -14.29
N GLU A 9 0.83 8.44 -14.16
CA GLU A 9 -0.39 8.54 -14.96
C GLU A 9 -1.58 8.82 -14.06
N LYS A 10 -2.53 9.62 -14.57
CA LYS A 10 -3.84 9.77 -13.96
C LYS A 10 -4.83 8.92 -14.76
N ILE A 11 -5.44 7.95 -14.10
CA ILE A 11 -6.34 6.98 -14.74
C ILE A 11 -7.70 7.08 -14.04
N ASN A 12 -8.78 7.08 -14.82
CA ASN A 12 -10.13 6.98 -14.28
C ASN A 12 -10.36 5.59 -13.70
N LEU A 13 -11.12 5.51 -12.62
CA LEU A 13 -11.39 4.23 -11.93
C LEU A 13 -11.99 3.18 -12.86
N GLY A 14 -12.84 3.61 -13.82
CA GLY A 14 -13.45 2.70 -14.79
C GLY A 14 -12.47 2.12 -15.83
N ASP A 15 -11.28 2.71 -15.95
CA ASP A 15 -10.26 2.30 -16.93
C ASP A 15 -9.15 1.44 -16.31
N LEU A 16 -9.28 1.07 -15.03
CA LEU A 16 -8.33 0.19 -14.35
C LEU A 16 -8.46 -1.24 -14.87
N ASP A 17 -7.32 -1.93 -14.98
CA ASP A 17 -7.31 -3.38 -15.19
C ASP A 17 -8.12 -4.07 -14.10
N SER A 18 -8.78 -5.18 -14.44
CA SER A 18 -9.64 -5.91 -13.51
C SER A 18 -8.91 -6.36 -12.24
N SER A 19 -7.65 -6.77 -12.36
CA SER A 19 -6.81 -7.17 -11.22
C SER A 19 -6.50 -5.99 -10.29
N ILE A 20 -6.23 -4.82 -10.84
CA ILE A 20 -5.99 -3.60 -10.06
C ILE A 20 -7.29 -3.09 -9.44
N ALA A 21 -8.40 -3.15 -10.17
CA ALA A 21 -9.72 -2.80 -9.64
C ALA A 21 -10.09 -3.69 -8.45
N GLN A 22 -9.82 -4.99 -8.52
CA GLN A 22 -10.03 -5.92 -7.41
C GLN A 22 -9.12 -5.60 -6.22
N ALA A 23 -7.86 -5.27 -6.48
CA ALA A 23 -6.94 -4.84 -5.44
C ALA A 23 -7.45 -3.59 -4.71
N LEU A 24 -8.03 -2.64 -5.45
CA LEU A 24 -8.61 -1.43 -4.87
C LEU A 24 -9.82 -1.75 -3.96
N VAL A 25 -10.68 -2.68 -4.38
CA VAL A 25 -11.80 -3.16 -3.55
C VAL A 25 -11.27 -3.74 -2.24
N LEU A 26 -10.25 -4.58 -2.31
CA LEU A 26 -9.63 -5.20 -1.13
C LEU A 26 -8.94 -4.18 -0.23
N ALA A 27 -8.25 -3.19 -0.81
CA ALA A 27 -7.62 -2.12 -0.06
C ALA A 27 -8.65 -1.26 0.67
N LYS A 28 -9.77 -0.94 0.04
CA LYS A 28 -10.88 -0.22 0.68
C LYS A 28 -11.46 -1.01 1.85
N ALA A 29 -11.67 -2.30 1.68
CA ALA A 29 -12.13 -3.17 2.75
C ALA A 29 -11.13 -3.23 3.90
N ALA A 30 -9.83 -3.21 3.60
CA ALA A 30 -8.77 -3.21 4.62
C ALA A 30 -8.78 -1.93 5.46
N CYS A 31 -9.20 -0.78 4.91
CA CYS A 31 -9.34 0.46 5.69
C CYS A 31 -10.24 0.27 6.92
N GLU A 32 -11.30 -0.52 6.80
CA GLU A 32 -12.23 -0.77 7.91
C GLU A 32 -11.56 -1.48 9.11
N LYS A 33 -10.47 -2.18 8.87
CA LYS A 33 -9.71 -2.92 9.88
C LYS A 33 -8.57 -2.11 10.49
N ALA A 34 -8.35 -0.89 10.04
CA ALA A 34 -7.28 -0.03 10.54
C ALA A 34 -7.53 0.39 11.99
N TYR A 35 -6.45 0.51 12.74
CA TYR A 35 -6.46 1.06 14.09
C TYR A 35 -5.80 2.43 14.07
N ALA A 36 -6.61 3.49 14.03
CA ALA A 36 -6.14 4.87 13.89
C ALA A 36 -6.83 5.81 14.89
N PRO A 37 -6.69 5.56 16.22
CA PRO A 37 -7.41 6.33 17.22
C PRO A 37 -6.86 7.75 17.40
N TYR A 38 -5.64 8.02 16.94
CA TYR A 38 -4.99 9.32 17.08
C TYR A 38 -5.23 10.22 15.88
N SER A 39 -4.97 9.73 14.69
CA SER A 39 -5.07 10.54 13.45
C SER A 39 -6.46 10.50 12.83
N HIS A 40 -7.26 9.47 13.11
CA HIS A 40 -8.50 9.16 12.39
C HIS A 40 -8.30 8.99 10.88
N PHE A 41 -7.07 8.68 10.47
CA PHE A 41 -6.67 8.48 9.09
C PHE A 41 -6.42 6.98 8.88
N LYS A 42 -7.39 6.31 8.27
CA LYS A 42 -7.35 4.88 8.01
C LYS A 42 -6.80 4.61 6.62
N VAL A 43 -5.80 3.77 6.53
CA VAL A 43 -5.16 3.40 5.26
C VAL A 43 -5.31 1.90 5.06
N GLY A 44 -5.65 1.53 3.84
CA GLY A 44 -5.67 0.14 3.40
C GLY A 44 -4.74 -0.05 2.22
N SER A 45 -4.08 -1.19 2.17
CA SER A 45 -3.21 -1.57 1.06
C SER A 45 -3.51 -2.99 0.61
N ALA A 46 -3.41 -3.23 -0.68
CA ALA A 46 -3.47 -4.55 -1.29
C ALA A 46 -2.28 -4.75 -2.20
N VAL A 47 -1.57 -5.84 -2.00
CA VAL A 47 -0.41 -6.26 -2.80
C VAL A 47 -0.86 -7.37 -3.72
N LEU A 48 -0.73 -7.15 -5.02
CA LEU A 48 -1.01 -8.16 -6.05
C LEU A 48 0.28 -8.92 -6.36
N LEU A 49 0.21 -10.23 -6.27
CA LEU A 49 1.32 -11.11 -6.65
C LEU A 49 1.11 -11.68 -8.05
N ASP A 50 2.19 -12.14 -8.66
CA ASP A 50 2.19 -12.65 -10.04
C ASP A 50 1.40 -13.95 -10.22
N ASP A 51 1.11 -14.67 -9.14
CA ASP A 51 0.21 -15.84 -9.16
C ASP A 51 -1.28 -15.48 -9.07
N GLY A 52 -1.62 -14.19 -9.05
CA GLY A 52 -2.97 -13.69 -8.97
C GLY A 52 -3.54 -13.59 -7.55
N THR A 53 -2.75 -13.90 -6.53
CA THR A 53 -3.17 -13.76 -5.12
C THR A 53 -2.93 -12.34 -4.61
N TYR A 54 -3.66 -11.98 -3.54
CA TYR A 54 -3.59 -10.67 -2.91
C TYR A 54 -3.21 -10.81 -1.44
N ILE A 55 -2.41 -9.87 -0.98
CA ILE A 55 -2.10 -9.69 0.44
C ILE A 55 -2.58 -8.32 0.83
N VAL A 56 -3.30 -8.20 1.94
CA VAL A 56 -3.86 -6.93 2.40
C VAL A 56 -3.24 -6.51 3.72
N GLY A 57 -3.24 -5.21 3.96
CA GLY A 57 -2.78 -4.63 5.21
C GLY A 57 -3.53 -3.35 5.54
N SER A 58 -3.54 -3.01 6.81
CA SER A 58 -4.14 -1.79 7.35
C SER A 58 -3.14 -1.13 8.28
N ASN A 59 -3.21 0.20 8.40
CA ASN A 59 -2.35 0.88 9.36
C ASN A 59 -2.81 0.64 10.80
N HIS A 60 -1.82 0.53 11.69
CA HIS A 60 -2.04 0.38 13.11
C HIS A 60 -1.18 1.40 13.85
N GLU A 61 -1.85 2.35 14.47
CA GLU A 61 -1.19 3.34 15.30
C GLU A 61 -0.87 2.80 16.68
N ASN A 62 0.04 3.43 17.38
CA ASN A 62 0.45 3.03 18.72
C ASN A 62 0.85 4.28 19.51
N ALA A 63 0.54 4.30 20.81
CA ALA A 63 1.00 5.36 21.71
C ALA A 63 2.53 5.45 21.74
N ALA A 64 3.22 4.30 21.62
CA ALA A 64 4.64 4.26 21.32
C ALA A 64 4.82 4.45 19.81
N TYR A 65 4.99 5.68 19.37
CA TYR A 65 5.00 6.05 17.95
C TYR A 65 5.87 5.15 17.05
N PRO A 66 7.09 4.75 17.43
CA PRO A 66 7.90 3.84 16.59
C PRO A 66 7.31 2.45 16.40
N ALA A 67 6.37 2.01 17.24
CA ALA A 67 5.70 0.72 17.11
C ALA A 67 4.54 0.74 16.10
N GLY A 68 4.13 1.92 15.63
CA GLY A 68 3.12 2.04 14.59
C GLY A 68 3.59 1.45 13.26
N ILE A 69 2.64 0.98 12.45
CA ILE A 69 2.93 0.41 11.14
C ILE A 69 1.98 0.96 10.09
N CYS A 70 2.53 1.28 8.91
CA CYS A 70 1.74 1.68 7.75
C CYS A 70 1.08 0.46 7.09
N ALA A 71 -0.01 0.69 6.38
CA ALA A 71 -0.76 -0.37 5.70
C ALA A 71 0.11 -1.15 4.70
N GLU A 72 0.98 -0.46 3.96
CA GLU A 72 1.87 -1.07 2.98
C GLU A 72 2.84 -2.05 3.63
N ARG A 73 3.46 -1.64 4.74
CA ARG A 73 4.39 -2.52 5.46
C ARG A 73 3.67 -3.66 6.17
N ALA A 74 2.46 -3.43 6.66
CA ALA A 74 1.62 -4.48 7.23
C ALA A 74 1.33 -5.57 6.19
N ALA A 75 0.96 -5.17 4.96
CA ALA A 75 0.75 -6.11 3.86
C ALA A 75 2.05 -6.83 3.48
N LEU A 76 3.14 -6.08 3.25
CA LEU A 76 4.41 -6.64 2.79
C LEU A 76 5.05 -7.57 3.82
N SER A 77 4.84 -7.34 5.12
CA SER A 77 5.38 -8.20 6.18
C SER A 77 4.74 -9.59 6.20
N SER A 78 3.58 -9.74 5.55
CA SER A 78 2.91 -11.04 5.41
C SER A 78 3.37 -11.81 4.16
N LEU A 79 4.23 -11.23 3.34
CA LEU A 79 4.76 -11.88 2.16
C LEU A 79 5.72 -13.01 2.55
N ASP A 80 5.50 -14.19 2.00
CA ASP A 80 6.39 -15.33 2.21
C ASP A 80 7.66 -15.17 1.37
N MET A 81 8.71 -14.68 1.98
CA MET A 81 10.00 -14.44 1.33
C MET A 81 10.81 -15.72 1.09
N SER A 82 10.38 -16.87 1.62
CA SER A 82 10.99 -18.16 1.30
C SER A 82 10.61 -18.67 -0.09
N ASN A 83 9.50 -18.15 -0.63
CA ASN A 83 9.03 -18.50 -1.97
C ASN A 83 9.42 -17.41 -2.98
N HIS A 84 10.61 -17.51 -3.53
CA HIS A 84 11.16 -16.55 -4.50
C HIS A 84 10.46 -16.57 -5.87
N GLN A 85 9.52 -17.48 -6.09
CA GLN A 85 8.75 -17.55 -7.34
C GLN A 85 7.56 -16.59 -7.35
N ARG A 86 7.14 -16.09 -6.19
CA ARG A 86 6.02 -15.15 -6.07
C ARG A 86 6.55 -13.73 -6.04
N LYS A 87 6.24 -12.98 -7.06
CA LYS A 87 6.69 -11.59 -7.21
C LYS A 87 5.55 -10.61 -7.00
N VAL A 88 5.87 -9.45 -6.44
CA VAL A 88 4.93 -8.33 -6.33
C VAL A 88 4.79 -7.67 -7.70
N GLU A 89 3.56 -7.66 -8.24
CA GLU A 89 3.24 -6.97 -9.49
C GLU A 89 2.75 -5.56 -9.25
N ALA A 90 1.95 -5.35 -8.21
CA ALA A 90 1.37 -4.05 -7.92
C ALA A 90 1.10 -3.89 -6.43
N ILE A 91 1.12 -2.65 -5.97
CA ILE A 91 0.69 -2.27 -4.63
C ILE A 91 -0.35 -1.16 -4.80
N VAL A 92 -1.55 -1.40 -4.29
CA VAL A 92 -2.64 -0.43 -4.29
C VAL A 92 -2.83 0.10 -2.88
N ILE A 93 -2.94 1.41 -2.76
CA ILE A 93 -3.09 2.10 -1.49
C ILE A 93 -4.30 3.01 -1.57
N THR A 94 -5.15 2.97 -0.55
CA THR A 94 -6.29 3.87 -0.42
C THR A 94 -6.46 4.29 1.04
N TYR A 95 -7.32 5.27 1.27
CA TYR A 95 -7.53 5.80 2.61
C TYR A 95 -8.99 6.17 2.85
N GLN A 96 -9.34 6.27 4.12
CA GLN A 96 -10.57 6.88 4.62
C GLN A 96 -10.19 7.91 5.68
N SER A 97 -10.67 9.13 5.51
CA SER A 97 -10.41 10.23 6.44
C SER A 97 -11.63 11.14 6.52
N GLU A 98 -11.78 11.81 7.64
CA GLU A 98 -12.81 12.84 7.82
C GLU A 98 -12.52 14.10 6.99
N SER A 99 -11.27 14.32 6.60
CA SER A 99 -10.85 15.43 5.75
C SER A 99 -10.46 14.94 4.37
N GLU A 100 -10.90 15.66 3.34
CA GLU A 100 -10.49 15.36 1.97
C GLU A 100 -9.04 15.74 1.73
N MET A 101 -8.30 14.84 1.11
CA MET A 101 -6.99 15.14 0.57
C MET A 101 -7.12 15.53 -0.90
N LYS A 102 -6.46 16.61 -1.28
CA LYS A 102 -6.44 17.08 -2.67
C LYS A 102 -5.42 16.32 -3.52
N ASP A 103 -4.37 15.82 -2.88
CA ASP A 103 -3.28 15.13 -3.54
C ASP A 103 -3.40 13.61 -3.37
N PRO A 104 -2.88 12.83 -4.34
CA PRO A 104 -2.83 11.38 -4.20
C PRO A 104 -2.02 10.98 -2.97
N LEU A 105 -2.49 9.93 -2.28
CA LEU A 105 -1.74 9.32 -1.21
C LEU A 105 -0.53 8.59 -1.77
N SER A 106 0.65 8.86 -1.22
CA SER A 106 1.88 8.15 -1.58
C SER A 106 2.48 7.47 -0.35
N PRO A 107 3.26 6.39 -0.53
CA PRO A 107 3.93 5.74 0.58
C PRO A 107 4.89 6.67 1.32
N CYS A 108 4.98 6.52 2.63
CA CYS A 108 5.98 7.23 3.42
C CYS A 108 7.41 6.73 3.10
N GLY A 109 8.43 7.40 3.60
CA GLY A 109 9.82 7.05 3.32
C GLY A 109 10.19 5.63 3.75
N ILE A 110 9.71 5.18 4.91
CA ILE A 110 9.96 3.80 5.40
C ILE A 110 9.29 2.78 4.47
N CYS A 111 8.07 3.05 4.01
CA CYS A 111 7.37 2.17 3.08
C CYS A 111 8.07 2.12 1.72
N ARG A 112 8.56 3.26 1.23
CA ARG A 112 9.35 3.30 -0.02
C ARG A 112 10.61 2.45 0.08
N GLN A 113 11.32 2.52 1.19
CA GLN A 113 12.50 1.70 1.42
C GLN A 113 12.13 0.22 1.50
N SER A 114 11.03 -0.11 2.17
CA SER A 114 10.55 -1.50 2.27
C SER A 114 10.18 -2.09 0.91
N ILE A 115 9.54 -1.29 0.07
CA ILE A 115 9.20 -1.68 -1.31
C ILE A 115 10.47 -1.88 -2.13
N ALA A 116 11.42 -0.96 -2.04
CA ALA A 116 12.70 -1.04 -2.76
C ALA A 116 13.50 -2.29 -2.36
N GLU A 117 13.50 -2.64 -1.08
CA GLU A 117 14.17 -3.85 -0.58
C GLU A 117 13.59 -5.11 -1.21
N ILE A 118 12.25 -5.20 -1.25
CA ILE A 118 11.58 -6.37 -1.86
C ILE A 118 11.84 -6.42 -3.36
N GLN A 119 11.81 -5.29 -4.05
CA GLN A 119 12.12 -5.22 -5.48
C GLN A 119 13.54 -5.70 -5.79
N HIS A 120 14.48 -5.43 -4.92
CA HIS A 120 15.86 -5.87 -5.08
C HIS A 120 15.98 -7.41 -5.16
N TRP A 121 15.12 -8.12 -4.45
CA TRP A 121 15.13 -9.59 -4.38
C TRP A 121 14.23 -10.27 -5.42
N GLN A 122 13.58 -9.50 -6.25
CA GLN A 122 12.77 -9.97 -7.37
C GLN A 122 13.55 -9.95 -8.68
#